data_cef235204c73fdae4efe375e666320e2
#
_entry.id   cef235204c73fdae4efe375e666320e2
#
_cell.length_a   1.000
_cell.length_b   1.000
_cell.length_c   1.000
_cell.angle_alpha   90.00
_cell.angle_beta   90.00
_cell.angle_gamma   90.00
#
_symmetry.space_group_name_H-M   'P 1'
#
loop_
_entity.id
_entity.type
_entity.pdbx_description
1 polymer ?
#
loop_
_entity_poly.entity_id
_entity_poly.type
_entity_poly.pdbx_seq_one_letter_code
_entity_poly.pdbx_strand_id
1 'polypeptide(L)'
;MERIIRVSVLLWAAVLLFTGCGIGNDTNNTDLEGMPKEAEQMDFSKEKQNVIYLAGGCFWGLEHLMQSIPGVIDAQSGYANGTCEADADYKTVCAGSTGFRETVRVEYDSEKVSLDALLLAYFYVIDPTVQNRQGNDVGSQYQTGIYYTNEAARETAQRIYDLEKSRRTKFFVECGPLLNFYPAEEYHQDYLQKNPGGYCHIPREEIELFSKLRIDPGDYRKPAAESIREKLTAEQYRVTQENETERPFQNELWNKFEKGIYVDVVTGEPLFSSTDKFESGCGWPAFSKPIEAPAVIERQDDSHGMRRTE
;
A
#
# COMPACT_ATOMS: atom_id res chain seq x y z
N MET A 1 14.65 27.28 -7.07
CA MET A 1 13.37 27.66 -7.69
C MET A 1 12.31 26.78 -7.04
N GLU A 2 11.53 27.35 -6.15
CA GLU A 2 10.51 26.64 -5.39
C GLU A 2 9.39 26.17 -6.32
N ARG A 3 9.07 24.89 -6.25
CA ARG A 3 7.94 24.30 -6.97
C ARG A 3 6.68 24.55 -6.15
N ILE A 4 5.80 25.40 -6.64
CA ILE A 4 4.48 25.61 -6.06
C ILE A 4 3.50 24.77 -6.86
N ILE A 5 3.11 23.62 -6.32
CA ILE A 5 1.95 22.86 -6.79
C ILE A 5 0.82 23.22 -5.84
N ARG A 6 -0.17 23.96 -6.31
CA ARG A 6 -1.34 24.33 -5.49
C ARG A 6 -2.46 23.35 -5.79
N VAL A 7 -2.64 22.40 -4.87
CA VAL A 7 -3.88 21.65 -4.75
C VAL A 7 -4.64 22.31 -3.62
N SER A 8 -5.75 23.01 -3.89
CA SER A 8 -6.59 23.57 -2.83
C SER A 8 -7.34 22.44 -2.14
N VAL A 9 -6.72 21.80 -1.17
CA VAL A 9 -7.36 20.83 -0.29
C VAL A 9 -7.71 21.55 1.00
N LEU A 10 -9.00 21.81 1.21
CA LEU A 10 -9.52 22.34 2.48
C LEU A 10 -9.49 21.21 3.53
N LEU A 11 -8.43 21.14 4.32
CA LEU A 11 -8.36 20.27 5.50
C LEU A 11 -9.04 20.98 6.69
N TRP A 12 -10.25 20.53 7.04
CA TRP A 12 -10.86 20.84 8.32
C TRP A 12 -10.22 19.99 9.41
N ALA A 13 -9.30 20.55 10.16
CA ALA A 13 -8.80 19.92 11.38
C ALA A 13 -9.85 20.08 12.49
N ALA A 14 -10.70 19.08 12.67
CA ALA A 14 -11.49 18.95 13.88
C ALA A 14 -10.60 18.42 14.99
N VAL A 15 -10.07 19.29 15.83
CA VAL A 15 -9.40 18.92 17.09
C VAL A 15 -10.47 18.44 18.07
N LEU A 16 -10.67 17.14 18.17
CA LEU A 16 -11.40 16.52 19.27
C LEU A 16 -10.43 16.32 20.43
N LEU A 17 -10.51 17.21 21.42
CA LEU A 17 -9.91 17.01 22.72
C LEU A 17 -10.63 15.84 23.44
N PHE A 18 -10.05 14.67 23.43
CA PHE A 18 -10.40 13.60 24.35
C PHE A 18 -9.61 13.76 25.65
N THR A 19 -10.29 14.24 26.67
CA THR A 19 -9.83 14.13 28.06
C THR A 19 -9.86 12.66 28.48
N GLY A 20 -8.74 12.19 29.01
CA GLY A 20 -8.48 10.81 29.36
C GLY A 20 -9.38 10.23 30.46
N CYS A 21 -9.51 8.95 30.42
CA CYS A 21 -9.59 8.12 31.62
C CYS A 21 -9.21 6.67 31.29
N GLY A 22 -8.35 6.09 32.10
CA GLY A 22 -8.30 4.64 32.32
C GLY A 22 -7.25 3.87 31.50
N ILE A 23 -6.08 3.72 32.09
CA ILE A 23 -5.09 2.69 31.73
C ILE A 23 -5.73 1.33 32.03
N GLY A 24 -6.24 0.66 31.01
CA GLY A 24 -6.47 -0.78 31.01
C GLY A 24 -5.35 -1.40 30.17
N ASN A 25 -4.52 -2.23 30.78
CA ASN A 25 -3.62 -3.13 30.08
C ASN A 25 -4.48 -4.21 29.38
N ASP A 26 -5.05 -3.89 28.26
CA ASP A 26 -5.50 -4.91 27.31
C ASP A 26 -4.36 -5.18 26.33
N THR A 27 -3.61 -6.23 26.65
CA THR A 27 -2.83 -6.96 25.66
C THR A 27 -3.84 -7.54 24.68
N ASN A 28 -4.25 -6.74 23.70
CA ASN A 28 -4.97 -7.24 22.53
C ASN A 28 -3.97 -8.08 21.71
N ASN A 29 -3.88 -9.34 22.14
CA ASN A 29 -3.44 -10.44 21.33
C ASN A 29 -4.42 -10.48 20.14
N THR A 30 -4.05 -9.90 19.00
CA THR A 30 -4.74 -10.12 17.74
C THR A 30 -4.52 -11.60 17.45
N ASP A 31 -5.54 -12.39 17.77
CA ASP A 31 -5.57 -13.82 17.53
C ASP A 31 -5.29 -14.04 16.04
N LEU A 32 -4.08 -14.53 15.75
CA LEU A 32 -3.68 -15.08 14.46
C LEU A 32 -4.44 -16.41 14.31
N GLU A 33 -5.76 -16.33 14.15
CA GLU A 33 -6.61 -17.51 13.93
C GLU A 33 -6.16 -18.18 12.62
N GLY A 34 -5.50 -19.30 12.74
CA GLY A 34 -5.03 -20.12 11.62
C GLY A 34 -3.53 -20.39 11.58
N MET A 35 -2.73 -19.77 12.44
CA MET A 35 -1.32 -20.14 12.58
C MET A 35 -1.17 -21.39 13.46
N PRO A 36 -0.21 -22.30 13.12
CA PRO A 36 0.07 -23.47 13.96
C PRO A 36 0.54 -22.98 15.35
N LYS A 37 -0.04 -23.56 16.41
CA LYS A 37 0.34 -23.24 17.79
C LYS A 37 1.79 -23.59 18.15
N GLU A 38 2.49 -24.30 17.30
CA GLU A 38 3.84 -24.82 17.48
C GLU A 38 4.77 -24.46 16.31
N ALA A 39 4.59 -23.27 15.72
CA ALA A 39 5.50 -22.80 14.66
C ALA A 39 6.92 -22.65 15.20
N GLU A 40 7.91 -23.15 14.46
CA GLU A 40 9.32 -22.90 14.73
C GLU A 40 9.60 -21.40 14.65
N GLN A 41 10.27 -20.83 15.66
CA GLN A 41 10.61 -19.42 15.70
C GLN A 41 12.04 -19.21 15.27
N MET A 42 12.25 -18.39 14.25
CA MET A 42 13.56 -17.95 13.77
C MET A 42 13.96 -16.64 14.41
N ASP A 43 15.26 -16.41 14.54
CA ASP A 43 15.83 -15.14 15.00
C ASP A 43 16.06 -14.19 13.82
N PHE A 44 15.22 -13.16 13.72
CA PHE A 44 15.32 -12.10 12.71
C PHE A 44 16.04 -10.84 13.20
N SER A 45 16.73 -10.87 14.34
CA SER A 45 17.45 -9.71 14.89
C SER A 45 18.54 -9.15 13.95
N LYS A 46 18.99 -9.93 13.00
CA LYS A 46 19.99 -9.56 11.99
C LYS A 46 19.37 -9.25 10.62
N GLU A 47 18.04 -9.34 10.49
CA GLU A 47 17.37 -8.97 9.23
C GLU A 47 17.56 -7.48 8.96
N LYS A 48 17.61 -7.11 7.70
CA LYS A 48 17.71 -5.71 7.29
C LYS A 48 16.45 -4.95 7.73
N GLN A 49 16.60 -3.66 8.03
CA GLN A 49 15.47 -2.84 8.50
C GLN A 49 14.38 -2.67 7.42
N ASN A 50 14.78 -2.54 6.15
CA ASN A 50 13.89 -2.31 5.04
C ASN A 50 13.51 -3.64 4.36
N VAL A 51 12.89 -4.52 5.13
CA VAL A 51 12.34 -5.80 4.66
C VAL A 51 10.94 -5.97 5.20
N ILE A 52 10.03 -6.42 4.33
CA ILE A 52 8.66 -6.80 4.68
C ILE A 52 8.34 -8.14 4.01
N TYR A 53 7.45 -8.91 4.61
CA TYR A 53 7.01 -10.20 4.12
C TYR A 53 5.51 -10.15 3.81
N LEU A 54 5.14 -10.43 2.56
CA LEU A 54 3.79 -10.25 2.06
C LEU A 54 3.25 -11.56 1.50
N ALA A 55 2.16 -12.06 2.08
CA ALA A 55 1.39 -13.17 1.57
C ALA A 55 0.15 -12.65 0.82
N GLY A 56 0.01 -12.97 -0.46
CA GLY A 56 -1.03 -12.38 -1.31
C GLY A 56 -1.61 -13.35 -2.35
N GLY A 57 -1.86 -14.60 -1.97
CA GLY A 57 -2.21 -15.67 -2.90
C GLY A 57 -0.97 -16.34 -3.49
N CYS A 58 -1.03 -16.79 -4.75
CA CYS A 58 0.14 -17.37 -5.41
C CYS A 58 1.30 -16.37 -5.44
N PHE A 59 2.43 -16.75 -4.88
CA PHE A 59 3.62 -15.90 -4.74
C PHE A 59 4.24 -15.46 -6.07
N TRP A 60 4.06 -16.18 -7.18
CA TRP A 60 4.61 -15.80 -8.49
C TRP A 60 4.15 -14.42 -8.95
N GLY A 61 2.83 -14.14 -8.80
CA GLY A 61 2.27 -12.86 -9.18
C GLY A 61 2.75 -11.73 -8.27
N LEU A 62 2.79 -11.98 -6.96
CA LEU A 62 3.20 -11.00 -5.98
C LEU A 62 4.71 -10.71 -6.05
N GLU A 63 5.55 -11.74 -6.24
CA GLU A 63 6.99 -11.57 -6.49
C GLU A 63 7.23 -10.67 -7.71
N HIS A 64 6.58 -10.98 -8.82
CA HIS A 64 6.73 -10.21 -10.05
C HIS A 64 6.23 -8.76 -9.91
N LEU A 65 5.13 -8.55 -9.20
CA LEU A 65 4.66 -7.19 -8.87
C LEU A 65 5.72 -6.43 -8.07
N MET A 66 6.21 -7.00 -6.97
CA MET A 66 7.18 -6.33 -6.11
C MET A 66 8.48 -6.03 -6.84
N GLN A 67 9.01 -6.98 -7.63
CA GLN A 67 10.20 -6.78 -8.46
C GLN A 67 10.02 -5.68 -9.51
N SER A 68 8.79 -5.40 -9.94
CA SER A 68 8.51 -4.37 -10.93
C SER A 68 8.51 -2.95 -10.35
N ILE A 69 8.37 -2.80 -9.03
CA ILE A 69 8.26 -1.50 -8.38
C ILE A 69 9.65 -0.85 -8.26
N PRO A 70 9.87 0.37 -8.80
CA PRO A 70 11.13 1.08 -8.65
C PRO A 70 11.45 1.31 -7.17
N GLY A 71 12.66 0.94 -6.76
CA GLY A 71 13.10 1.04 -5.37
C GLY A 71 13.07 -0.31 -4.62
N VAL A 72 12.39 -1.33 -5.13
CA VAL A 72 12.57 -2.69 -4.63
C VAL A 72 13.93 -3.21 -5.08
N ILE A 73 14.71 -3.71 -4.11
CA ILE A 73 16.07 -4.24 -4.31
C ILE A 73 16.00 -5.71 -4.68
N ASP A 74 15.16 -6.45 -3.96
CA ASP A 74 15.00 -7.89 -4.12
C ASP A 74 13.60 -8.33 -3.66
N ALA A 75 13.04 -9.33 -4.34
CA ALA A 75 11.81 -10.00 -3.92
C ALA A 75 11.97 -11.50 -4.12
N GLN A 76 11.78 -12.28 -3.06
CA GLN A 76 12.03 -13.72 -3.02
C GLN A 76 10.79 -14.48 -2.56
N SER A 77 10.34 -15.43 -3.37
CA SER A 77 9.24 -16.34 -3.02
C SER A 77 9.64 -17.33 -1.93
N GLY A 78 8.75 -17.63 -1.00
CA GLY A 78 8.98 -18.57 0.10
C GLY A 78 7.72 -18.92 0.87
N TYR A 79 7.91 -19.57 1.99
CA TYR A 79 6.87 -20.08 2.88
C TYR A 79 7.06 -19.48 4.27
N ALA A 80 6.03 -18.81 4.79
CA ALA A 80 6.09 -18.09 6.07
C ALA A 80 5.10 -18.64 7.09
N ASN A 81 5.46 -18.50 8.36
CA ASN A 81 4.61 -18.69 9.53
C ASN A 81 3.97 -20.10 9.62
N GLY A 82 4.67 -21.13 9.12
CA GLY A 82 4.25 -22.52 9.21
C GLY A 82 4.96 -23.30 10.31
N THR A 83 4.87 -24.62 10.23
CA THR A 83 5.38 -25.56 11.23
C THR A 83 6.90 -25.48 11.41
N CYS A 84 7.68 -26.05 10.50
CA CYS A 84 9.14 -26.13 10.58
C CYS A 84 9.76 -26.30 9.19
N GLU A 85 11.10 -26.18 9.10
CA GLU A 85 11.85 -26.27 7.86
C GLU A 85 11.57 -27.57 7.07
N ALA A 86 11.42 -28.70 7.76
CA ALA A 86 11.18 -29.99 7.10
C ALA A 86 9.86 -30.08 6.31
N ASP A 87 8.89 -29.21 6.64
CA ASP A 87 7.59 -29.13 5.99
C ASP A 87 7.51 -27.99 4.94
N ALA A 88 8.58 -27.21 4.79
CA ALA A 88 8.64 -26.05 3.91
C ALA A 88 9.03 -26.43 2.48
N ASP A 89 8.31 -27.37 1.89
CA ASP A 89 8.40 -27.74 0.47
C ASP A 89 7.03 -27.59 -0.20
N TYR A 90 7.03 -27.28 -1.49
CA TYR A 90 5.80 -26.97 -2.25
C TYR A 90 4.71 -28.04 -2.10
N LYS A 91 5.09 -29.32 -2.20
CA LYS A 91 4.13 -30.42 -2.15
C LYS A 91 3.45 -30.52 -0.78
N THR A 92 4.22 -30.39 0.28
CA THR A 92 3.74 -30.47 1.67
C THR A 92 2.90 -29.24 2.03
N VAL A 93 3.33 -28.05 1.61
CA VAL A 93 2.57 -26.80 1.79
C VAL A 93 1.23 -26.85 1.07
N CYS A 94 1.19 -27.31 -0.18
CA CYS A 94 -0.04 -27.46 -0.96
C CYS A 94 -1.01 -28.49 -0.40
N ALA A 95 -0.57 -29.41 0.46
CA ALA A 95 -1.45 -30.32 1.18
C ALA A 95 -2.30 -29.60 2.26
N GLY A 96 -1.93 -28.35 2.64
CA GLY A 96 -2.73 -27.44 3.47
C GLY A 96 -2.70 -27.72 4.98
N SER A 97 -1.79 -28.61 5.45
CA SER A 97 -1.69 -29.00 6.87
C SER A 97 -0.57 -28.30 7.64
N THR A 98 0.35 -27.63 6.95
CA THR A 98 1.57 -27.06 7.55
C THR A 98 1.37 -25.68 8.17
N GLY A 99 0.27 -24.99 7.86
CA GLY A 99 0.06 -23.60 8.27
C GLY A 99 0.89 -22.58 7.51
N PHE A 100 1.78 -22.99 6.61
CA PHE A 100 2.57 -22.06 5.77
C PHE A 100 1.68 -21.24 4.84
N ARG A 101 2.11 -19.96 4.65
CA ARG A 101 1.59 -19.05 3.63
C ARG A 101 2.61 -18.91 2.52
N GLU A 102 2.17 -18.98 1.26
CA GLU A 102 2.99 -18.53 0.13
C GLU A 102 3.24 -17.02 0.31
N THR A 103 4.50 -16.67 0.48
CA THR A 103 4.91 -15.34 0.95
C THR A 103 6.08 -14.84 0.12
N VAL A 104 6.11 -13.56 -0.15
CA VAL A 104 7.25 -12.89 -0.79
C VAL A 104 7.98 -12.05 0.24
N ARG A 105 9.29 -12.33 0.43
CA ARG A 105 10.19 -11.44 1.14
C ARG A 105 10.57 -10.28 0.23
N VAL A 106 10.31 -9.07 0.64
CA VAL A 106 10.56 -7.86 -0.15
C VAL A 106 11.59 -7.00 0.56
N GLU A 107 12.74 -6.81 -0.07
CA GLU A 107 13.78 -5.88 0.35
C GLU A 107 13.71 -4.62 -0.50
N TYR A 108 13.71 -3.43 0.12
CA TYR A 108 13.52 -2.18 -0.59
C TYR A 108 14.48 -1.08 -0.12
N ASP A 109 14.73 -0.13 -1.00
CA ASP A 109 15.48 1.10 -0.72
C ASP A 109 14.48 2.17 -0.24
N SER A 110 14.51 2.47 1.06
CA SER A 110 13.57 3.43 1.66
C SER A 110 13.78 4.87 1.21
N GLU A 111 14.87 5.18 0.51
CA GLU A 111 15.07 6.49 -0.13
C GLU A 111 14.37 6.58 -1.50
N LYS A 112 13.95 5.44 -2.06
CA LYS A 112 13.30 5.38 -3.39
C LYS A 112 11.85 4.95 -3.33
N VAL A 113 11.48 4.08 -2.38
CA VAL A 113 10.12 3.63 -2.18
C VAL A 113 9.84 3.42 -0.71
N SER A 114 8.70 3.93 -0.22
CA SER A 114 8.29 3.74 1.17
C SER A 114 7.56 2.41 1.36
N LEU A 115 7.54 1.91 2.60
CA LEU A 115 6.71 0.76 2.96
C LEU A 115 5.21 1.05 2.71
N ASP A 116 4.78 2.29 2.90
CA ASP A 116 3.42 2.74 2.57
C ASP A 116 3.06 2.48 1.10
N ALA A 117 3.97 2.82 0.18
CA ALA A 117 3.77 2.61 -1.25
C ALA A 117 3.72 1.13 -1.62
N LEU A 118 4.57 0.30 -1.00
CA LEU A 118 4.55 -1.16 -1.19
C LEU A 118 3.25 -1.78 -0.68
N LEU A 119 2.78 -1.37 0.50
CA LEU A 119 1.51 -1.84 1.05
C LEU A 119 0.30 -1.33 0.27
N LEU A 120 0.39 -0.13 -0.34
CA LEU A 120 -0.61 0.32 -1.30
C LEU A 120 -0.71 -0.62 -2.50
N ALA A 121 0.42 -0.95 -3.13
CA ALA A 121 0.45 -1.90 -4.24
C ALA A 121 -0.11 -3.27 -3.85
N TYR A 122 0.27 -3.76 -2.66
CA TYR A 122 -0.22 -5.01 -2.10
C TYR A 122 -1.75 -5.00 -1.95
N PHE A 123 -2.32 -4.02 -1.24
CA PHE A 123 -3.77 -3.93 -1.04
C PHE A 123 -4.56 -3.63 -2.32
N TYR A 124 -3.91 -3.08 -3.32
CA TYR A 124 -4.53 -2.85 -4.62
C TYR A 124 -4.81 -4.16 -5.36
N VAL A 125 -3.88 -5.11 -5.30
CA VAL A 125 -3.95 -6.35 -6.09
C VAL A 125 -4.62 -7.52 -5.37
N ILE A 126 -4.72 -7.51 -4.04
CA ILE A 126 -5.40 -8.56 -3.29
C ILE A 126 -6.89 -8.27 -3.10
N ASP A 127 -7.67 -9.34 -2.88
CA ASP A 127 -9.00 -9.24 -2.29
C ASP A 127 -8.92 -9.54 -0.78
N PRO A 128 -8.98 -8.52 0.10
CA PRO A 128 -8.87 -8.70 1.54
C PRO A 128 -10.16 -9.26 2.18
N THR A 129 -11.22 -9.47 1.41
CA THR A 129 -12.54 -9.90 1.89
C THR A 129 -12.77 -11.41 1.79
N VAL A 130 -11.79 -12.14 1.27
CA VAL A 130 -11.83 -13.60 1.12
C VAL A 130 -10.81 -14.27 2.02
N GLN A 131 -11.16 -15.44 2.57
CA GLN A 131 -10.30 -16.22 3.45
C GLN A 131 -9.72 -17.41 2.68
N ASN A 132 -8.44 -17.71 2.89
CA ASN A 132 -7.73 -18.85 2.30
C ASN A 132 -7.90 -18.93 0.77
N ARG A 133 -7.90 -17.79 0.11
CA ARG A 133 -8.12 -17.73 -1.34
C ARG A 133 -7.65 -16.40 -1.92
N GLN A 134 -7.13 -16.44 -3.17
CA GLN A 134 -7.02 -15.27 -4.06
C GLN A 134 -7.32 -15.69 -5.50
N GLY A 135 -8.28 -15.02 -6.12
CA GLY A 135 -8.70 -15.39 -7.47
C GLY A 135 -9.19 -16.85 -7.54
N ASN A 136 -8.54 -17.66 -8.37
CA ASN A 136 -8.83 -19.09 -8.54
C ASN A 136 -8.02 -20.00 -7.58
N ASP A 137 -7.02 -19.43 -6.91
CA ASP A 137 -6.17 -20.18 -5.97
C ASP A 137 -6.88 -20.34 -4.63
N VAL A 138 -7.18 -21.57 -4.24
CA VAL A 138 -7.92 -21.94 -3.02
C VAL A 138 -7.08 -22.86 -2.16
N GLY A 139 -6.85 -22.48 -0.92
CA GLY A 139 -6.08 -23.22 0.07
C GLY A 139 -5.53 -22.31 1.14
N SER A 140 -5.19 -22.86 2.32
CA SER A 140 -4.66 -22.10 3.45
C SER A 140 -3.35 -21.41 3.12
N GLN A 141 -2.54 -21.96 2.20
CA GLN A 141 -1.29 -21.36 1.72
C GLN A 141 -1.51 -20.04 0.97
N TYR A 142 -2.71 -19.80 0.43
CA TYR A 142 -3.06 -18.57 -0.30
C TYR A 142 -3.75 -17.52 0.59
N GLN A 143 -3.72 -17.71 1.91
CA GLN A 143 -4.18 -16.72 2.86
C GLN A 143 -3.32 -15.46 2.75
N THR A 144 -3.97 -14.28 2.75
CA THR A 144 -3.29 -12.98 2.68
C THR A 144 -2.74 -12.56 4.03
N GLY A 145 -1.57 -11.93 4.04
CA GLY A 145 -0.92 -11.51 5.27
C GLY A 145 0.23 -10.51 5.08
N ILE A 146 0.51 -9.75 6.13
CA ILE A 146 1.63 -8.81 6.24
C ILE A 146 2.42 -9.21 7.48
N TYR A 147 3.69 -9.58 7.30
CA TYR A 147 4.52 -10.01 8.42
C TYR A 147 5.79 -9.16 8.51
N TYR A 148 6.13 -8.75 9.73
CA TYR A 148 7.20 -7.80 10.01
C TYR A 148 8.23 -8.41 11.00
N THR A 149 9.45 -7.88 10.95
CA THR A 149 10.58 -8.34 11.80
C THR A 149 11.10 -7.23 12.72
N ASN A 150 10.62 -6.00 12.57
CA ASN A 150 11.07 -4.85 13.37
C ASN A 150 9.94 -3.87 13.66
N GLU A 151 10.17 -2.97 14.62
CA GLU A 151 9.16 -2.06 15.13
C GLU A 151 8.70 -1.02 14.10
N ALA A 152 9.60 -0.46 13.29
CA ALA A 152 9.24 0.54 12.28
C ALA A 152 8.31 -0.05 11.21
N ALA A 153 8.60 -1.28 10.76
CA ALA A 153 7.73 -2.01 9.85
C ALA A 153 6.40 -2.36 10.51
N ARG A 154 6.40 -2.73 11.82
CA ARG A 154 5.18 -3.00 12.59
C ARG A 154 4.25 -1.78 12.63
N GLU A 155 4.77 -0.62 12.99
CA GLU A 155 3.98 0.61 13.10
C GLU A 155 3.30 0.95 11.77
N THR A 156 4.04 0.89 10.66
CA THR A 156 3.49 1.17 9.33
C THR A 156 2.48 0.10 8.89
N ALA A 157 2.82 -1.18 9.05
CA ALA A 157 1.94 -2.29 8.67
C ALA A 157 0.63 -2.25 9.45
N GLN A 158 0.69 -2.07 10.79
CA GLN A 158 -0.49 -2.01 11.64
C GLN A 158 -1.39 -0.82 11.29
N ARG A 159 -0.81 0.35 11.09
CA ARG A 159 -1.56 1.56 10.73
C ARG A 159 -2.34 1.37 9.41
N ILE A 160 -1.70 0.82 8.38
CA ILE A 160 -2.35 0.59 7.09
C ILE A 160 -3.37 -0.56 7.19
N TYR A 161 -3.04 -1.62 7.91
CA TYR A 161 -3.96 -2.71 8.20
C TYR A 161 -5.26 -2.22 8.85
N ASP A 162 -5.16 -1.40 9.91
CA ASP A 162 -6.31 -0.87 10.64
C ASP A 162 -7.16 0.04 9.73
N LEU A 163 -6.51 0.87 8.92
CA LEU A 163 -7.17 1.72 7.94
C LEU A 163 -7.96 0.88 6.92
N GLU A 164 -7.32 -0.12 6.33
CA GLU A 164 -7.96 -0.99 5.33
C GLU A 164 -9.10 -1.83 5.93
N LYS A 165 -8.93 -2.32 7.16
CA LYS A 165 -9.96 -3.03 7.92
C LYS A 165 -11.16 -2.15 8.23
N SER A 166 -10.94 -0.90 8.61
CA SER A 166 -12.04 0.04 8.96
C SER A 166 -12.97 0.35 7.79
N ARG A 167 -12.51 0.17 6.57
CA ARG A 167 -13.26 0.44 5.33
C ARG A 167 -14.11 -0.72 4.83
N ARG A 168 -14.03 -1.88 5.50
CA ARG A 168 -14.66 -3.13 5.01
C ARG A 168 -15.45 -3.82 6.10
N THR A 169 -16.57 -4.43 5.71
CA THR A 169 -17.39 -5.25 6.63
C THR A 169 -16.84 -6.67 6.81
N LYS A 170 -16.03 -7.14 5.86
CA LYS A 170 -15.29 -8.41 5.93
C LYS A 170 -13.83 -8.13 5.65
N PHE A 171 -12.95 -8.69 6.45
CA PHE A 171 -11.51 -8.48 6.31
C PHE A 171 -10.76 -9.67 6.91
N PHE A 172 -9.98 -10.37 6.11
CA PHE A 172 -9.31 -11.62 6.47
C PHE A 172 -7.79 -11.56 6.32
N VAL A 173 -7.21 -10.38 6.09
CA VAL A 173 -5.75 -10.24 6.01
C VAL A 173 -5.14 -10.46 7.39
N GLU A 174 -4.11 -11.28 7.48
CA GLU A 174 -3.30 -11.44 8.69
C GLU A 174 -2.33 -10.25 8.82
N CYS A 175 -2.03 -9.80 10.04
CA CYS A 175 -0.99 -8.81 10.30
C CYS A 175 -0.29 -9.16 11.61
N GLY A 176 1.01 -9.45 11.56
CA GLY A 176 1.71 -9.90 12.75
C GLY A 176 3.22 -10.05 12.57
N PRO A 177 3.92 -10.47 13.63
CA PRO A 177 5.34 -10.77 13.54
C PRO A 177 5.59 -11.95 12.61
N LEU A 178 6.71 -11.91 11.91
CA LEU A 178 7.23 -13.08 11.19
C LEU A 178 7.77 -14.08 12.21
N LEU A 179 7.30 -15.32 12.16
CA LEU A 179 7.79 -16.41 13.03
C LEU A 179 8.93 -17.18 12.35
N ASN A 180 8.75 -17.54 11.09
CA ASN A 180 9.73 -18.18 10.27
C ASN A 180 9.51 -17.87 8.79
N PHE A 181 10.57 -18.03 7.99
CA PHE A 181 10.51 -17.91 6.53
C PHE A 181 11.56 -18.84 5.91
N TYR A 182 11.11 -19.65 4.98
CA TYR A 182 11.96 -20.55 4.21
C TYR A 182 11.81 -20.22 2.73
N PRO A 183 12.92 -19.93 2.00
CA PRO A 183 12.86 -19.70 0.57
C PRO A 183 12.24 -20.89 -0.15
N ALA A 184 11.35 -20.62 -1.10
CA ALA A 184 10.81 -21.65 -1.97
C ALA A 184 11.90 -22.16 -2.92
N GLU A 185 11.64 -23.30 -3.53
CA GLU A 185 12.56 -23.97 -4.45
C GLU A 185 12.92 -23.07 -5.63
N GLU A 186 14.13 -23.24 -6.16
CA GLU A 186 14.70 -22.38 -7.22
C GLU A 186 13.79 -22.24 -8.47
N TYR A 187 13.01 -23.26 -8.80
CA TYR A 187 12.10 -23.20 -9.95
C TYR A 187 10.89 -22.28 -9.73
N HIS A 188 10.63 -21.85 -8.48
CA HIS A 188 9.61 -20.85 -8.15
C HIS A 188 10.13 -19.42 -8.22
N GLN A 189 11.44 -19.22 -8.01
CA GLN A 189 12.04 -17.88 -8.03
C GLN A 189 12.00 -17.29 -9.44
N ASP A 190 11.61 -16.01 -9.54
CA ASP A 190 11.50 -15.28 -10.81
C ASP A 190 10.62 -15.99 -11.85
N TYR A 191 9.61 -16.73 -11.38
CA TYR A 191 8.85 -17.63 -12.27
C TYR A 191 8.25 -16.90 -13.47
N LEU A 192 7.62 -15.75 -13.27
CA LEU A 192 6.98 -14.99 -14.34
C LEU A 192 7.97 -14.22 -15.22
N GLN A 193 9.18 -13.93 -14.74
CA GLN A 193 10.26 -13.42 -15.58
C GLN A 193 10.80 -14.53 -16.50
N LYS A 194 11.00 -15.74 -15.94
CA LYS A 194 11.44 -16.94 -16.69
C LYS A 194 10.34 -17.44 -17.63
N ASN A 195 9.07 -17.26 -17.27
CA ASN A 195 7.88 -17.74 -17.99
C ASN A 195 6.84 -16.62 -18.21
N PRO A 196 7.04 -15.70 -19.16
CA PRO A 196 6.15 -14.54 -19.33
C PRO A 196 4.70 -14.87 -19.67
N GLY A 197 4.41 -16.11 -20.13
CA GLY A 197 3.06 -16.64 -20.39
C GLY A 197 2.48 -17.44 -19.23
N GLY A 198 3.18 -17.53 -18.09
CA GLY A 198 2.77 -18.29 -16.93
C GLY A 198 1.51 -17.78 -16.28
N TYR A 199 0.92 -18.61 -15.42
CA TYR A 199 -0.24 -18.24 -14.63
C TYR A 199 0.06 -17.11 -13.66
N CYS A 200 -0.79 -16.09 -13.65
CA CYS A 200 -0.74 -14.98 -12.70
C CYS A 200 -2.18 -14.60 -12.31
N HIS A 201 -2.48 -14.54 -11.02
CA HIS A 201 -3.79 -14.08 -10.55
C HIS A 201 -3.88 -12.55 -10.52
N ILE A 202 -2.75 -11.82 -10.59
CA ILE A 202 -2.69 -10.37 -10.66
C ILE A 202 -2.74 -9.95 -12.14
N PRO A 203 -3.68 -9.08 -12.55
CA PRO A 203 -3.73 -8.55 -13.91
C PRO A 203 -2.44 -7.84 -14.31
N ARG A 204 -1.99 -8.03 -15.54
CA ARG A 204 -0.75 -7.41 -16.05
C ARG A 204 -0.81 -5.89 -16.02
N GLU A 205 -1.97 -5.34 -16.27
CA GLU A 205 -2.23 -3.89 -16.26
C GLU A 205 -1.96 -3.30 -14.86
N GLU A 206 -2.25 -4.04 -13.80
CA GLU A 206 -1.96 -3.62 -12.42
C GLU A 206 -0.45 -3.66 -12.14
N ILE A 207 0.26 -4.68 -12.60
CA ILE A 207 1.73 -4.75 -12.49
C ILE A 207 2.38 -3.59 -13.27
N GLU A 208 1.91 -3.31 -14.50
CA GLU A 208 2.39 -2.18 -15.29
C GLU A 208 2.10 -0.83 -14.64
N LEU A 209 0.97 -0.68 -13.95
CA LEU A 209 0.65 0.52 -13.20
C LEU A 209 1.74 0.83 -12.17
N PHE A 210 2.07 -0.16 -11.34
CA PHE A 210 3.04 0.01 -10.26
C PHE A 210 4.49 0.07 -10.75
N SER A 211 4.82 -0.56 -11.88
CA SER A 211 6.16 -0.46 -12.49
C SER A 211 6.50 0.96 -12.99
N LYS A 212 5.48 1.76 -13.26
CA LYS A 212 5.61 3.15 -13.72
C LYS A 212 5.51 4.17 -12.58
N LEU A 213 5.15 3.72 -11.37
CA LEU A 213 5.10 4.56 -10.19
C LEU A 213 6.52 4.94 -9.76
N ARG A 214 6.99 6.06 -10.28
CA ARG A 214 8.19 6.71 -9.78
C ARG A 214 7.76 7.86 -8.88
N ILE A 215 8.08 7.74 -7.60
CA ILE A 215 7.80 8.78 -6.60
C ILE A 215 9.07 9.63 -6.42
N ASP A 216 9.80 9.89 -7.49
CA ASP A 216 10.84 10.92 -7.49
C ASP A 216 10.24 12.24 -7.97
N PRO A 217 10.06 13.24 -7.08
CA PRO A 217 9.56 14.57 -7.48
C PRO A 217 10.40 15.22 -8.61
N GLY A 218 11.63 14.75 -8.80
CA GLY A 218 12.50 15.15 -9.90
C GLY A 218 12.02 14.73 -11.28
N ASP A 219 11.29 13.65 -11.39
CA ASP A 219 10.79 13.08 -12.65
C ASP A 219 9.53 13.80 -13.16
N TYR A 220 8.77 14.44 -12.28
CA TYR A 220 7.52 15.14 -12.61
C TYR A 220 7.72 16.64 -12.79
N ARG A 221 8.35 17.03 -13.89
CA ARG A 221 8.61 18.46 -14.18
C ARG A 221 7.36 19.15 -14.71
N LYS A 222 7.09 20.35 -14.23
CA LYS A 222 6.02 21.19 -14.76
C LYS A 222 6.25 21.44 -16.27
N PRO A 223 5.31 21.08 -17.16
CA PRO A 223 5.40 21.32 -18.59
C PRO A 223 5.46 22.84 -18.92
N ALA A 224 5.79 23.16 -20.17
CA ALA A 224 5.70 24.55 -20.65
C ALA A 224 4.26 25.07 -20.59
N ALA A 225 4.08 26.39 -20.40
CA ALA A 225 2.77 27.00 -20.18
C ALA A 225 1.78 26.73 -21.34
N GLU A 226 2.28 26.73 -22.58
CA GLU A 226 1.48 26.42 -23.77
C GLU A 226 0.93 24.99 -23.71
N SER A 227 1.78 24.03 -23.39
CA SER A 227 1.40 22.60 -23.23
C SER A 227 0.37 22.39 -22.13
N ILE A 228 0.50 23.11 -21.01
CA ILE A 228 -0.48 23.05 -19.91
C ILE A 228 -1.84 23.53 -20.39
N ARG A 229 -1.87 24.64 -21.15
CA ARG A 229 -3.12 25.21 -21.64
C ARG A 229 -3.85 24.34 -22.67
N GLU A 230 -3.08 23.62 -23.48
CA GLU A 230 -3.64 22.67 -24.47
C GLU A 230 -4.17 21.40 -23.83
N LYS A 231 -3.55 20.93 -22.74
CA LYS A 231 -3.86 19.66 -22.07
C LYS A 231 -5.05 19.76 -21.11
N LEU A 232 -5.21 20.90 -20.43
CA LEU A 232 -6.20 21.07 -19.38
C LEU A 232 -7.53 21.62 -19.90
N THR A 233 -8.63 21.23 -19.24
CA THR A 233 -9.92 21.93 -19.40
C THR A 233 -9.80 23.36 -18.86
N ALA A 234 -10.74 24.24 -19.26
CA ALA A 234 -10.73 25.62 -18.77
C ALA A 234 -10.85 25.70 -17.24
N GLU A 235 -11.60 24.81 -16.60
CA GLU A 235 -11.74 24.74 -15.14
C GLU A 235 -10.44 24.26 -14.48
N GLN A 236 -9.88 23.15 -14.95
CA GLN A 236 -8.59 22.63 -14.46
C GLN A 236 -7.48 23.70 -14.59
N TYR A 237 -7.44 24.45 -15.70
CA TYR A 237 -6.47 25.51 -15.89
C TYR A 237 -6.65 26.63 -14.85
N ARG A 238 -7.88 27.12 -14.63
CA ARG A 238 -8.14 28.17 -13.64
C ARG A 238 -7.78 27.72 -12.22
N VAL A 239 -8.15 26.50 -11.85
CA VAL A 239 -7.83 25.95 -10.53
C VAL A 239 -6.32 25.80 -10.33
N THR A 240 -5.61 25.20 -11.29
CA THR A 240 -4.19 24.87 -11.11
C THR A 240 -3.22 26.02 -11.44
N GLN A 241 -3.62 27.00 -12.27
CA GLN A 241 -2.75 28.08 -12.73
C GLN A 241 -3.17 29.48 -12.28
N GLU A 242 -4.45 29.69 -11.98
CA GLU A 242 -5.04 31.01 -11.65
C GLU A 242 -5.59 31.09 -10.22
N ASN A 243 -5.35 30.08 -9.38
CA ASN A 243 -5.78 30.00 -7.97
C ASN A 243 -7.30 30.04 -7.77
N GLU A 244 -8.07 29.57 -8.74
CA GLU A 244 -9.50 29.35 -8.54
C GLU A 244 -9.76 28.04 -7.76
N THR A 245 -10.96 27.86 -7.27
CA THR A 245 -11.41 26.67 -6.55
C THR A 245 -12.61 26.05 -7.25
N GLU A 246 -12.64 24.74 -7.37
CA GLU A 246 -13.80 23.97 -7.85
C GLU A 246 -15.01 24.17 -6.91
N ARG A 247 -16.20 24.04 -7.45
CA ARG A 247 -17.42 24.13 -6.63
C ARG A 247 -17.57 22.89 -5.73
N PRO A 248 -17.94 23.07 -4.45
CA PRO A 248 -18.17 21.94 -3.56
C PRO A 248 -19.29 21.05 -4.08
N PHE A 249 -19.11 19.74 -3.97
CA PHE A 249 -20.05 18.68 -4.42
C PHE A 249 -20.32 18.65 -5.93
N GLN A 250 -19.58 19.40 -6.74
CA GLN A 250 -19.74 19.47 -8.20
C GLN A 250 -18.44 19.09 -8.95
N ASN A 251 -17.33 18.89 -8.24
CA ASN A 251 -16.09 18.42 -8.84
C ASN A 251 -16.11 16.91 -9.06
N GLU A 252 -15.30 16.42 -10.00
CA GLU A 252 -15.32 15.03 -10.44
C GLU A 252 -14.92 14.04 -9.34
N LEU A 253 -14.05 14.43 -8.42
CA LEU A 253 -13.37 13.52 -7.52
C LEU A 253 -13.92 13.49 -6.09
N TRP A 254 -14.84 14.38 -5.70
CA TRP A 254 -15.28 14.51 -4.31
C TRP A 254 -15.87 13.21 -3.73
N ASN A 255 -16.68 12.47 -4.51
CA ASN A 255 -17.35 11.23 -4.10
C ASN A 255 -16.83 9.97 -4.80
N LYS A 256 -15.68 10.04 -5.47
CA LYS A 256 -15.07 8.91 -6.16
C LYS A 256 -14.18 8.15 -5.19
N PHE A 257 -14.56 6.91 -4.86
CA PHE A 257 -13.87 6.03 -3.88
C PHE A 257 -13.40 4.71 -4.49
N GLU A 258 -13.40 4.59 -5.82
CA GLU A 258 -12.84 3.43 -6.50
C GLU A 258 -11.33 3.33 -6.23
N LYS A 259 -10.80 2.11 -6.31
CA LYS A 259 -9.36 1.87 -6.20
C LYS A 259 -8.60 2.68 -7.25
N GLY A 260 -7.57 3.41 -6.82
CA GLY A 260 -6.76 4.20 -7.72
C GLY A 260 -5.77 5.11 -7.00
N ILE A 261 -4.99 5.81 -7.81
CA ILE A 261 -4.03 6.81 -7.38
C ILE A 261 -4.49 8.16 -7.92
N TYR A 262 -4.54 9.15 -7.05
CA TYR A 262 -4.81 10.52 -7.40
C TYR A 262 -3.52 11.20 -7.79
N VAL A 263 -3.48 11.72 -9.00
CA VAL A 263 -2.28 12.33 -9.58
C VAL A 263 -2.50 13.82 -9.83
N ASP A 264 -1.42 14.59 -9.82
CA ASP A 264 -1.47 15.98 -10.28
C ASP A 264 -1.87 16.02 -11.76
N VAL A 265 -2.90 16.78 -12.08
CA VAL A 265 -3.45 16.82 -13.44
C VAL A 265 -2.50 17.47 -14.46
N VAL A 266 -1.55 18.27 -14.00
CA VAL A 266 -0.56 18.98 -14.84
C VAL A 266 0.63 18.08 -15.14
N THR A 267 1.21 17.46 -14.08
CA THR A 267 2.47 16.72 -14.15
C THR A 267 2.27 15.21 -14.25
N GLY A 268 1.15 14.68 -13.76
CA GLY A 268 0.92 13.26 -13.57
C GLY A 268 1.58 12.68 -12.30
N GLU A 269 2.12 13.54 -11.44
CA GLU A 269 2.77 13.12 -10.19
C GLU A 269 1.77 12.45 -9.26
N PRO A 270 2.06 11.25 -8.72
CA PRO A 270 1.24 10.60 -7.73
C PRO A 270 1.20 11.40 -6.41
N LEU A 271 0.02 11.82 -5.99
CA LEU A 271 -0.15 12.64 -4.80
C LEU A 271 -0.79 11.88 -3.65
N PHE A 272 -1.89 11.18 -3.93
CA PHE A 272 -2.68 10.48 -2.90
C PHE A 272 -3.15 9.12 -3.37
N SER A 273 -3.36 8.22 -2.39
CA SER A 273 -4.00 6.93 -2.62
C SER A 273 -5.49 6.96 -2.30
N SER A 274 -6.28 6.18 -3.03
CA SER A 274 -7.69 5.93 -2.67
C SER A 274 -7.83 5.29 -1.30
N THR A 275 -6.80 4.61 -0.81
CA THR A 275 -6.77 4.02 0.54
C THR A 275 -6.74 5.06 1.65
N ASP A 276 -6.19 6.24 1.36
CA ASP A 276 -6.09 7.37 2.28
C ASP A 276 -7.24 8.36 2.16
N LYS A 277 -8.13 8.17 1.18
CA LYS A 277 -9.30 9.03 0.98
C LYS A 277 -10.39 8.75 2.01
N PHE A 278 -10.97 9.81 2.55
CA PHE A 278 -12.11 9.72 3.47
C PHE A 278 -13.21 10.71 3.12
N GLU A 279 -14.42 10.46 3.62
CA GLU A 279 -15.56 11.35 3.45
C GLU A 279 -15.50 12.45 4.52
N SER A 280 -15.17 13.67 4.10
CA SER A 280 -15.07 14.83 4.98
C SER A 280 -16.37 15.65 5.08
N GLY A 281 -17.31 15.44 4.15
CA GLY A 281 -18.54 16.25 4.03
C GLY A 281 -18.31 17.67 3.51
N CYS A 282 -17.10 18.05 3.14
CA CYS A 282 -16.77 19.41 2.67
C CYS A 282 -17.07 19.65 1.17
N GLY A 283 -17.30 18.58 0.40
CA GLY A 283 -17.60 18.66 -1.03
C GLY A 283 -16.36 18.66 -1.94
N TRP A 284 -15.19 18.40 -1.39
CA TRP A 284 -13.92 18.18 -2.10
C TRP A 284 -13.28 16.86 -1.67
N PRO A 285 -12.38 16.30 -2.50
CA PRO A 285 -11.60 15.12 -2.10
C PRO A 285 -10.79 15.41 -0.84
N ALA A 286 -10.84 14.54 0.15
CA ALA A 286 -10.07 14.64 1.38
C ALA A 286 -9.26 13.37 1.61
N PHE A 287 -8.00 13.53 2.03
CA PHE A 287 -7.04 12.46 2.23
C PHE A 287 -6.38 12.61 3.59
N SER A 288 -6.09 11.49 4.25
CA SER A 288 -5.44 11.48 5.57
C SER A 288 -3.94 11.79 5.50
N LYS A 289 -3.31 11.48 4.37
CA LYS A 289 -1.89 11.76 4.09
C LYS A 289 -1.61 11.68 2.58
N PRO A 290 -0.52 12.31 2.08
CA PRO A 290 -0.01 12.05 0.73
C PRO A 290 0.63 10.66 0.64
N ILE A 291 0.87 10.18 -0.58
CA ILE A 291 1.65 8.96 -0.84
C ILE A 291 3.07 9.12 -0.28
N GLU A 292 3.71 10.25 -0.62
CA GLU A 292 5.02 10.62 -0.09
C GLU A 292 4.96 12.04 0.47
N ALA A 293 5.56 12.26 1.65
CA ALA A 293 5.55 13.56 2.30
C ALA A 293 6.09 14.70 1.41
N PRO A 294 7.15 14.52 0.59
CA PRO A 294 7.65 15.56 -0.31
C PRO A 294 6.75 15.89 -1.50
N ALA A 295 5.74 15.05 -1.81
CA ALA A 295 4.84 15.28 -2.95
C ALA A 295 3.91 16.49 -2.75
N VAL A 296 3.71 16.93 -1.50
CA VAL A 296 2.87 18.08 -1.15
C VAL A 296 3.62 19.04 -0.23
N ILE A 297 3.33 20.33 -0.37
CA ILE A 297 3.84 21.38 0.51
C ILE A 297 2.64 22.04 1.19
N GLU A 298 2.61 21.98 2.50
CA GLU A 298 1.58 22.64 3.29
C GLU A 298 1.88 24.14 3.45
N ARG A 299 0.87 24.96 3.24
CA ARG A 299 0.93 26.40 3.47
C ARG A 299 -0.28 26.86 4.25
N GLN A 300 -0.07 27.81 5.18
CA GLN A 300 -1.17 28.46 5.86
C GLN A 300 -1.83 29.47 4.92
N ASP A 301 -3.14 29.34 4.76
CA ASP A 301 -4.00 30.30 4.05
C ASP A 301 -4.93 31.01 5.07
N ASP A 302 -4.73 32.30 5.21
CA ASP A 302 -5.54 33.18 6.07
C ASP A 302 -6.55 34.03 5.24
N SER A 303 -6.76 33.69 3.96
CA SER A 303 -7.68 34.41 3.08
C SER A 303 -9.15 34.26 3.53
N HIS A 304 -9.98 35.20 3.12
CA HIS A 304 -11.43 35.24 3.41
C HIS A 304 -11.80 35.15 4.90
N GLY A 305 -10.87 35.53 5.81
CA GLY A 305 -11.11 35.51 7.26
C GLY A 305 -11.17 34.11 7.87
N MET A 306 -10.69 33.08 7.16
CA MET A 306 -10.59 31.72 7.62
C MET A 306 -9.11 31.30 7.73
N ARG A 307 -8.80 30.51 8.74
CA ARG A 307 -7.46 29.92 8.89
C ARG A 307 -7.47 28.49 8.38
N ARG A 308 -6.75 28.23 7.29
CA ARG A 308 -6.72 26.93 6.60
C ARG A 308 -5.29 26.52 6.31
N THR A 309 -5.08 25.22 6.07
CA THR A 309 -3.84 24.70 5.48
C THR A 309 -4.14 24.28 4.04
N GLU A 310 -3.38 24.81 3.10
CA GLU A 310 -3.38 24.45 1.68
C GLU A 310 -2.21 23.56 1.35
#